data_6e872c0fc133c544fde01aa7d3ff28c1
#
_entry.id   6e872c0fc133c544fde01aa7d3ff28c1
#
_cell.length_a   1.000
_cell.length_b   1.000
_cell.length_c   1.000
_cell.angle_alpha   90.00
_cell.angle_beta   90.00
_cell.angle_gamma   90.00
#
_symmetry.space_group_name_H-M   'P 1'
#
loop_
_entity.id
_entity.type
_entity.pdbx_description
1 polymer ?
#
loop_
_entity_poly.entity_id
_entity_poly.type
_entity_poly.pdbx_seq_one_letter_code
_entity_poly.pdbx_strand_id
1 'polypeptide(L)'
;MPNSPYAISKLAGYWTAKSYREAYKLFFCNGILFNHESEVRGPEFVTRKISMKVAKISMGDNEPLVLGNLNSRKDWGYAKDFVDGMYLMLQQKKPDDFVLATGEQHTVREFVEEAFKCINKEIKWEGEGINEIGKDKDSNKVLVKVSKEFFRPIEAENFLGDYSKAKKVWDGSLKLNLKI
;
A
#
# COMPACT_ATOMS: atom_id res chain seq x y z
N MET A 1 -5.95 16.84 -9.49
CA MET A 1 -5.86 17.99 -8.59
C MET A 1 -5.64 17.49 -7.18
N PRO A 2 -4.70 18.03 -6.38
CA PRO A 2 -4.50 17.56 -5.01
C PRO A 2 -5.74 17.90 -4.16
N ASN A 3 -6.23 16.92 -3.41
CA ASN A 3 -7.49 17.01 -2.66
C ASN A 3 -7.30 16.94 -1.13
N SER A 4 -6.07 17.07 -0.66
CA SER A 4 -5.76 17.07 0.77
C SER A 4 -4.51 17.93 1.05
N PRO A 5 -4.34 18.47 2.29
CA PRO A 5 -3.13 19.19 2.67
C PRO A 5 -1.86 18.34 2.47
N TYR A 6 -1.94 17.05 2.73
CA TYR A 6 -0.85 16.10 2.46
C TYR A 6 -0.49 16.05 0.97
N ALA A 7 -1.49 15.88 0.08
CA ALA A 7 -1.26 15.85 -1.36
C ALA A 7 -0.67 17.18 -1.87
N ILE A 8 -1.13 18.31 -1.33
CA ILE A 8 -0.59 19.64 -1.66
C ILE A 8 0.88 19.72 -1.26
N SER A 9 1.25 19.28 -0.05
CA SER A 9 2.64 19.33 0.43
C SER A 9 3.57 18.45 -0.41
N LYS A 10 3.11 17.28 -0.83
CA LYS A 10 3.88 16.38 -1.71
C LYS A 10 4.06 16.97 -3.11
N LEU A 11 3.02 17.60 -3.66
CA LEU A 11 3.11 18.32 -4.93
C LEU A 11 4.07 19.50 -4.87
N ALA A 12 4.03 20.27 -3.79
CA ALA A 12 4.97 21.37 -3.55
C ALA A 12 6.43 20.86 -3.50
N GLY A 13 6.68 19.77 -2.77
CA GLY A 13 8.00 19.13 -2.72
C GLY A 13 8.52 18.69 -4.09
N TYR A 14 7.64 18.06 -4.89
CA TYR A 14 7.96 17.67 -6.26
C TYR A 14 8.43 18.86 -7.11
N TRP A 15 7.65 19.94 -7.13
CA TRP A 15 7.98 21.13 -7.92
C TRP A 15 9.20 21.88 -7.39
N THR A 16 9.41 21.89 -6.07
CA THR A 16 10.61 22.48 -5.46
C THR A 16 11.85 21.72 -5.93
N ALA A 17 11.88 20.39 -5.84
CA ALA A 17 13.02 19.59 -6.28
C ALA A 17 13.30 19.79 -7.79
N LYS A 18 12.24 19.81 -8.61
CA LYS A 18 12.36 20.06 -10.05
C LYS A 18 12.92 21.45 -10.34
N SER A 19 12.43 22.49 -9.68
CA SER A 19 12.89 23.89 -9.83
C SER A 19 14.38 24.05 -9.49
N TYR A 20 14.81 23.45 -8.37
CA TYR A 20 16.22 23.49 -7.96
C TYR A 20 17.13 22.69 -8.92
N ARG A 21 16.66 21.54 -9.41
CA ARG A 21 17.36 20.77 -10.44
C ARG A 21 17.62 21.62 -11.70
N GLU A 22 16.61 22.34 -12.16
CA GLU A 22 16.69 23.15 -13.38
C GLU A 22 17.50 24.44 -13.20
N ALA A 23 17.27 25.17 -12.09
CA ALA A 23 17.91 26.44 -11.84
C ALA A 23 19.39 26.31 -11.44
N TYR A 24 19.70 25.35 -10.57
CA TYR A 24 21.04 25.23 -9.97
C TYR A 24 21.83 24.02 -10.49
N LYS A 25 21.29 23.26 -11.45
CA LYS A 25 21.90 22.05 -12.04
C LYS A 25 22.25 20.99 -10.98
N LEU A 26 21.47 20.93 -9.90
CA LEU A 26 21.65 19.95 -8.84
C LEU A 26 21.15 18.57 -9.28
N PHE A 27 21.78 17.52 -8.74
CA PHE A 27 21.35 16.15 -9.02
C PHE A 27 20.19 15.78 -8.09
N PHE A 28 18.99 16.26 -8.40
CA PHE A 28 17.76 15.97 -7.67
C PHE A 28 16.85 15.08 -8.52
N CYS A 29 16.42 13.96 -7.92
CA CYS A 29 15.46 13.05 -8.51
C CYS A 29 14.16 13.07 -7.68
N ASN A 30 13.00 13.02 -8.33
CA ASN A 30 11.75 12.77 -7.63
C ASN A 30 11.37 11.30 -7.76
N GLY A 31 11.15 10.64 -6.63
CA GLY A 31 10.50 9.35 -6.56
C GLY A 31 9.00 9.53 -6.32
N ILE A 32 8.17 9.11 -7.27
CA ILE A 32 6.72 9.05 -7.11
C ILE A 32 6.41 7.64 -6.61
N LEU A 33 6.34 7.51 -5.28
CA LEU A 33 6.27 6.23 -4.60
C LEU A 33 4.82 5.82 -4.37
N PHE A 34 4.48 4.62 -4.84
CA PHE A 34 3.23 3.96 -4.48
C PHE A 34 3.32 3.39 -3.06
N ASN A 35 2.28 2.73 -2.58
CA ASN A 35 2.25 2.28 -1.20
C ASN A 35 3.34 1.23 -0.95
N HIS A 36 4.19 1.48 0.03
CA HIS A 36 5.29 0.60 0.40
C HIS A 36 5.17 0.18 1.86
N GLU A 37 5.21 -1.11 2.08
CA GLU A 37 4.87 -1.76 3.33
C GLU A 37 6.07 -2.54 3.89
N SER A 38 6.11 -2.68 5.20
CA SER A 38 7.15 -3.46 5.89
C SER A 38 6.70 -3.85 7.30
N GLU A 39 7.52 -4.64 7.97
CA GLU A 39 7.33 -5.09 9.34
C GLU A 39 7.31 -3.92 10.35
N VAL A 40 7.89 -2.78 9.98
CA VAL A 40 7.92 -1.56 10.81
C VAL A 40 6.90 -0.50 10.40
N ARG A 41 5.94 -0.86 9.54
CA ARG A 41 4.84 0.05 9.17
C ARG A 41 4.04 0.46 10.40
N GLY A 42 3.62 1.71 10.49
CA GLY A 42 2.80 2.20 11.60
C GLY A 42 1.45 1.48 11.73
N PRO A 43 0.95 1.26 12.95
CA PRO A 43 -0.27 0.49 13.21
C PRO A 43 -1.56 1.14 12.68
N GLU A 44 -1.52 2.42 12.34
CA GLU A 44 -2.60 3.18 11.73
C GLU A 44 -2.83 2.82 10.25
N PHE A 45 -1.85 2.21 9.60
CA PHE A 45 -1.95 1.78 8.20
C PHE A 45 -2.63 0.41 8.09
N VAL A 46 -3.46 0.26 7.05
CA VAL A 46 -4.35 -0.89 6.88
C VAL A 46 -3.63 -2.23 6.90
N THR A 47 -2.50 -2.37 6.22
CA THR A 47 -1.71 -3.60 6.15
C THR A 47 -1.19 -4.00 7.53
N ARG A 48 -0.61 -3.05 8.27
CA ARG A 48 -0.12 -3.29 9.63
C ARG A 48 -1.25 -3.55 10.62
N LYS A 49 -2.35 -2.82 10.51
CA LYS A 49 -3.57 -3.04 11.31
C LYS A 49 -4.08 -4.47 11.14
N ILE A 50 -4.13 -4.97 9.91
CA ILE A 50 -4.56 -6.34 9.60
C ILE A 50 -3.60 -7.35 10.21
N SER A 51 -2.30 -7.28 9.90
CA SER A 51 -1.31 -8.25 10.35
C SER A 51 -1.21 -8.33 11.88
N MET A 52 -1.22 -7.18 12.56
CA MET A 52 -1.22 -7.13 14.03
C MET A 52 -2.49 -7.75 14.63
N LYS A 53 -3.66 -7.47 14.05
CA LYS A 53 -4.92 -8.01 14.58
C LYS A 53 -5.02 -9.51 14.35
N VAL A 54 -4.60 -10.00 13.17
CA VAL A 54 -4.54 -11.43 12.88
C VAL A 54 -3.59 -12.15 13.86
N ALA A 55 -2.42 -11.58 14.14
CA ALA A 55 -1.50 -12.12 15.14
C ALA A 55 -2.12 -12.16 16.53
N LYS A 56 -2.87 -11.12 16.97
CA LYS A 56 -3.58 -11.12 18.25
C LYS A 56 -4.67 -12.21 18.29
N ILE A 57 -5.41 -12.40 17.20
CA ILE A 57 -6.44 -13.45 17.09
C ILE A 57 -5.80 -14.84 17.21
N SER A 58 -4.63 -15.08 16.62
CA SER A 58 -3.92 -16.35 16.78
C SER A 58 -3.47 -16.62 18.22
N MET A 59 -3.29 -15.56 19.03
CA MET A 59 -2.95 -15.63 20.46
C MET A 59 -4.18 -15.66 21.37
N GLY A 60 -5.41 -15.78 20.81
CA GLY A 60 -6.63 -15.91 21.59
C GLY A 60 -7.46 -14.64 21.75
N ASP A 61 -7.12 -13.55 21.08
CA ASP A 61 -7.98 -12.36 21.04
C ASP A 61 -9.32 -12.71 20.36
N ASN A 62 -10.43 -12.38 21.04
CA ASN A 62 -11.77 -12.69 20.57
C ASN A 62 -12.45 -11.55 19.80
N GLU A 63 -11.85 -10.36 19.83
CA GLU A 63 -12.41 -9.21 19.15
C GLU A 63 -12.15 -9.29 17.63
N PRO A 64 -13.13 -8.97 16.78
CA PRO A 64 -12.95 -9.00 15.34
C PRO A 64 -12.03 -7.87 14.85
N LEU A 65 -11.42 -8.09 13.69
CA LEU A 65 -10.76 -7.04 12.90
C LEU A 65 -11.82 -6.10 12.34
N VAL A 66 -11.72 -4.80 12.60
CA VAL A 66 -12.67 -3.80 12.10
C VAL A 66 -12.01 -2.97 11.00
N LEU A 67 -12.59 -2.97 9.80
CA LEU A 67 -12.07 -2.30 8.60
C LEU A 67 -13.12 -1.39 7.95
N GLY A 68 -12.69 -0.60 6.97
CA GLY A 68 -13.57 0.16 6.09
C GLY A 68 -13.89 -0.59 4.80
N ASN A 69 -13.62 0.05 3.65
CA ASN A 69 -13.89 -0.51 2.33
C ASN A 69 -12.95 -1.66 2.00
N LEU A 70 -13.48 -2.89 1.99
CA LEU A 70 -12.72 -4.11 1.65
C LEU A 70 -12.37 -4.20 0.16
N ASN A 71 -13.09 -3.51 -0.71
CA ASN A 71 -12.90 -3.55 -2.15
C ASN A 71 -11.92 -2.47 -2.65
N SER A 72 -11.40 -1.62 -1.75
CA SER A 72 -10.38 -0.64 -2.07
C SER A 72 -9.14 -1.34 -2.63
N ARG A 73 -8.70 -0.91 -3.83
CA ARG A 73 -7.55 -1.47 -4.54
C ARG A 73 -6.32 -0.61 -4.33
N LYS A 74 -5.19 -1.23 -4.08
CA LYS A 74 -3.92 -0.55 -3.85
C LYS A 74 -2.79 -1.29 -4.58
N ASP A 75 -1.86 -0.54 -5.13
CA ASP A 75 -0.56 -1.05 -5.55
C ASP A 75 0.36 -1.01 -4.32
N TRP A 76 0.60 -2.16 -3.72
CA TRP A 76 1.47 -2.31 -2.56
C TRP A 76 2.77 -3.00 -2.94
N GLY A 77 3.88 -2.49 -2.46
CA GLY A 77 5.17 -3.13 -2.62
C GLY A 77 5.96 -3.21 -1.30
N TYR A 78 7.06 -3.94 -1.29
CA TYR A 78 7.93 -4.07 -0.14
C TYR A 78 8.87 -2.86 -0.03
N ALA A 79 8.93 -2.23 1.14
CA ALA A 79 9.65 -0.97 1.34
C ALA A 79 11.15 -1.07 1.01
N LYS A 80 11.79 -2.21 1.22
CA LYS A 80 13.19 -2.45 0.85
C LYS A 80 13.42 -2.29 -0.66
N ASP A 81 12.52 -2.86 -1.46
CA ASP A 81 12.62 -2.77 -2.92
C ASP A 81 12.51 -1.31 -3.39
N PHE A 82 11.67 -0.51 -2.69
CA PHE A 82 11.58 0.94 -2.97
C PHE A 82 12.85 1.69 -2.60
N VAL A 83 13.52 1.32 -1.49
CA VAL A 83 14.81 1.91 -1.12
C VAL A 83 15.88 1.59 -2.16
N ASP A 84 15.92 0.36 -2.67
CA ASP A 84 16.82 -0.02 -3.75
C ASP A 84 16.53 0.81 -5.02
N GLY A 85 15.25 1.04 -5.33
CA GLY A 85 14.82 1.94 -6.40
C GLY A 85 15.29 3.38 -6.19
N MET A 86 15.19 3.92 -4.97
CA MET A 86 15.70 5.26 -4.64
C MET A 86 17.23 5.35 -4.85
N TYR A 87 17.96 4.31 -4.47
CA TYR A 87 19.40 4.24 -4.72
C TYR A 87 19.70 4.25 -6.21
N LEU A 88 19.00 3.42 -7.00
CA LEU A 88 19.18 3.34 -8.44
C LEU A 88 18.87 4.67 -9.17
N MET A 89 17.89 5.44 -8.72
CA MET A 89 17.63 6.78 -9.27
C MET A 89 18.84 7.69 -9.17
N LEU A 90 19.59 7.62 -8.08
CA LEU A 90 20.78 8.45 -7.83
C LEU A 90 22.02 7.94 -8.55
N GLN A 91 22.02 6.72 -9.07
CA GLN A 91 23.14 6.16 -9.86
C GLN A 91 23.01 6.47 -11.38
N GLN A 92 21.96 7.16 -11.80
CA GLN A 92 21.76 7.50 -13.20
C GLN A 92 22.73 8.59 -13.67
N LYS A 93 23.01 8.62 -14.98
CA LYS A 93 23.88 9.64 -15.59
C LYS A 93 23.28 11.06 -15.50
N LYS A 94 21.98 11.16 -15.43
CA LYS A 94 21.22 12.42 -15.35
C LYS A 94 20.09 12.28 -14.33
N PRO A 95 19.81 13.36 -13.58
CA PRO A 95 18.68 13.36 -12.65
C PRO A 95 17.36 13.37 -13.42
N ASP A 96 16.39 12.59 -12.95
CA ASP A 96 15.04 12.51 -13.55
C ASP A 96 14.01 12.09 -12.49
N ASP A 97 12.75 12.04 -12.90
CA ASP A 97 11.63 11.67 -12.03
C ASP A 97 11.15 10.25 -12.39
N PHE A 98 10.95 9.41 -11.39
CA PHE A 98 10.60 8.00 -11.56
C PHE A 98 9.39 7.61 -10.71
N VAL A 99 8.48 6.85 -11.31
CA VAL A 99 7.43 6.14 -10.58
C VAL A 99 8.02 4.84 -10.05
N LEU A 100 7.84 4.59 -8.74
CA LEU A 100 8.14 3.33 -8.08
C LEU A 100 6.83 2.68 -7.67
N ALA A 101 6.48 1.57 -8.30
CA ALA A 101 5.25 0.83 -8.12
C ALA A 101 5.46 -0.63 -8.52
N THR A 102 4.58 -1.53 -8.07
CA THR A 102 4.65 -2.94 -8.48
C THR A 102 4.01 -3.17 -9.85
N GLY A 103 3.07 -2.31 -10.23
CA GLY A 103 2.23 -2.48 -11.42
C GLY A 103 1.12 -3.52 -11.21
N GLU A 104 0.89 -3.95 -9.98
CA GLU A 104 -0.16 -4.89 -9.60
C GLU A 104 -1.05 -4.28 -8.52
N GLN A 105 -2.34 -4.59 -8.56
CA GLN A 105 -3.30 -4.11 -7.56
C GLN A 105 -3.90 -5.27 -6.80
N HIS A 106 -3.94 -5.10 -5.47
CA HIS A 106 -4.63 -6.00 -4.57
C HIS A 106 -5.71 -5.27 -3.79
N THR A 107 -6.79 -5.96 -3.47
CA THR A 107 -7.85 -5.44 -2.60
C THR A 107 -7.47 -5.61 -1.14
N VAL A 108 -8.08 -4.79 -0.28
CA VAL A 108 -7.97 -4.99 1.18
C VAL A 108 -8.50 -6.37 1.58
N ARG A 109 -9.55 -6.86 0.89
CA ARG A 109 -10.11 -8.20 1.07
C ARG A 109 -9.06 -9.29 0.84
N GLU A 110 -8.39 -9.29 -0.31
CA GLU A 110 -7.32 -10.24 -0.65
C GLU A 110 -6.23 -10.24 0.42
N PHE A 111 -5.81 -9.05 0.88
CA PHE A 111 -4.81 -8.95 1.93
C PHE A 111 -5.28 -9.56 3.26
N VAL A 112 -6.55 -9.36 3.63
CA VAL A 112 -7.16 -10.00 4.82
C VAL A 112 -7.15 -11.51 4.69
N GLU A 113 -7.59 -12.04 3.55
CA GLU A 113 -7.64 -13.48 3.30
C GLU A 113 -6.25 -14.11 3.41
N GLU A 114 -5.24 -13.51 2.77
CA GLU A 114 -3.86 -13.99 2.87
C GLU A 114 -3.31 -13.92 4.31
N ALA A 115 -3.58 -12.83 5.03
CA ALA A 115 -3.16 -12.71 6.43
C ALA A 115 -3.79 -13.80 7.33
N PHE A 116 -5.08 -14.13 7.14
CA PHE A 116 -5.73 -15.20 7.89
C PHE A 116 -5.25 -16.59 7.49
N LYS A 117 -4.90 -16.83 6.23
CA LYS A 117 -4.25 -18.08 5.80
C LYS A 117 -2.94 -18.36 6.54
N CYS A 118 -2.16 -17.31 6.88
CA CYS A 118 -0.93 -17.47 7.68
C CYS A 118 -1.16 -18.09 9.06
N ILE A 119 -2.39 -18.04 9.59
CA ILE A 119 -2.78 -18.67 10.87
C ILE A 119 -3.73 -19.86 10.64
N ASN A 120 -3.72 -20.45 9.45
CA ASN A 120 -4.54 -21.59 9.04
C ASN A 120 -6.06 -21.34 9.20
N LYS A 121 -6.51 -20.15 8.83
CA LYS A 121 -7.94 -19.78 8.81
C LYS A 121 -8.36 -19.32 7.43
N GLU A 122 -9.52 -19.80 6.99
CA GLU A 122 -10.18 -19.34 5.78
C GLU A 122 -11.38 -18.45 6.13
N ILE A 123 -11.49 -17.32 5.41
CA ILE A 123 -12.59 -16.37 5.62
C ILE A 123 -13.72 -16.68 4.65
N LYS A 124 -14.94 -16.82 5.17
CA LYS A 124 -16.19 -16.82 4.43
C LYS A 124 -16.87 -15.47 4.63
N TRP A 125 -17.13 -14.77 3.54
CA TRP A 125 -17.79 -13.47 3.58
C TRP A 125 -19.31 -13.62 3.52
N GLU A 126 -20.02 -12.82 4.31
CA GLU A 126 -21.49 -12.75 4.35
C GLU A 126 -21.94 -11.29 4.47
N GLY A 127 -23.04 -10.95 3.79
CA GLY A 127 -23.55 -9.57 3.71
C GLY A 127 -22.85 -8.73 2.64
N GLU A 128 -23.16 -7.45 2.60
CA GLU A 128 -22.61 -6.50 1.63
C GLU A 128 -22.37 -5.12 2.25
N GLY A 129 -21.39 -4.40 1.72
CA GLY A 129 -21.07 -3.04 2.10
C GLY A 129 -20.76 -2.90 3.58
N ILE A 130 -21.47 -2.03 4.28
CA ILE A 130 -21.25 -1.76 5.72
C ILE A 130 -21.73 -2.89 6.65
N ASN A 131 -22.57 -3.79 6.13
CA ASN A 131 -23.08 -4.95 6.87
C ASN A 131 -22.28 -6.22 6.57
N GLU A 132 -21.21 -6.10 5.81
CA GLU A 132 -20.38 -7.23 5.44
C GLU A 132 -19.55 -7.69 6.63
N ILE A 133 -19.51 -9.01 6.82
CA ILE A 133 -18.72 -9.68 7.86
C ILE A 133 -17.92 -10.83 7.27
N GLY A 134 -16.71 -11.04 7.80
CA GLY A 134 -15.89 -12.21 7.51
C GLY A 134 -15.94 -13.19 8.67
N LYS A 135 -16.34 -14.42 8.40
CA LYS A 135 -16.39 -15.51 9.38
C LYS A 135 -15.30 -16.53 9.10
N ASP A 136 -14.79 -17.13 10.16
CA ASP A 136 -13.98 -18.34 10.07
C ASP A 136 -14.84 -19.47 9.46
N LYS A 137 -14.38 -20.06 8.38
CA LYS A 137 -15.11 -21.10 7.65
C LYS A 137 -15.44 -22.32 8.50
N ASP A 138 -14.56 -22.67 9.43
CA ASP A 138 -14.70 -23.88 10.26
C ASP A 138 -15.54 -23.62 11.51
N SER A 139 -15.23 -22.57 12.25
CA SER A 139 -15.89 -22.29 13.54
C SER A 139 -17.12 -21.38 13.44
N ASN A 140 -17.38 -20.77 12.28
CA ASN A 140 -18.42 -19.75 12.06
C ASN A 140 -18.26 -18.48 12.94
N LYS A 141 -17.11 -18.34 13.62
CA LYS A 141 -16.81 -17.17 14.44
C LYS A 141 -16.58 -15.94 13.56
N VAL A 142 -17.16 -14.80 13.93
CA VAL A 142 -16.92 -13.54 13.24
C VAL A 142 -15.50 -13.05 13.52
N LEU A 143 -14.68 -12.95 12.49
CA LEU A 143 -13.28 -12.52 12.54
C LEU A 143 -13.06 -11.13 11.96
N VAL A 144 -13.92 -10.69 11.04
CA VAL A 144 -13.84 -9.38 10.39
C VAL A 144 -15.19 -8.69 10.38
N LYS A 145 -15.21 -7.39 10.62
CA LYS A 145 -16.38 -6.53 10.50
C LYS A 145 -16.05 -5.27 9.69
N VAL A 146 -17.01 -4.79 8.94
CA VAL A 146 -16.94 -3.49 8.28
C VAL A 146 -17.58 -2.41 9.16
N SER A 147 -16.99 -1.21 9.23
CA SER A 147 -17.50 -0.08 9.98
C SER A 147 -17.49 1.20 9.13
N LYS A 148 -18.56 2.00 9.26
CA LYS A 148 -18.65 3.33 8.66
C LYS A 148 -17.56 4.29 9.12
N GLU A 149 -17.08 4.13 10.35
CA GLU A 149 -16.04 4.98 10.94
C GLU A 149 -14.75 4.96 10.10
N PHE A 150 -14.45 3.83 9.45
CA PHE A 150 -13.27 3.65 8.61
C PHE A 150 -13.54 3.85 7.11
N PHE A 151 -14.76 4.14 6.72
CA PHE A 151 -15.08 4.52 5.35
C PHE A 151 -14.62 5.95 5.07
N ARG A 152 -13.68 6.11 4.16
CA ARG A 152 -13.24 7.43 3.73
C ARG A 152 -14.17 7.96 2.64
N PRO A 153 -14.66 9.23 2.74
CA PRO A 153 -15.57 9.80 1.73
C PRO A 153 -14.94 9.94 0.34
N ILE A 154 -13.61 10.02 0.29
CA ILE A 154 -12.84 10.15 -0.94
C ILE A 154 -11.72 9.09 -0.88
N GLU A 155 -11.98 7.92 -1.40
CA GLU A 155 -10.94 6.96 -1.76
C GLU A 155 -10.68 7.07 -3.25
N ALA A 156 -9.41 7.19 -3.61
CA ALA A 156 -9.03 7.05 -4.99
C ALA A 156 -9.18 5.57 -5.38
N GLU A 157 -10.17 5.31 -6.22
CA GLU A 157 -10.67 3.96 -6.49
C GLU A 157 -9.70 3.06 -7.25
N ASN A 158 -8.77 3.63 -8.05
CA ASN A 158 -7.84 2.84 -8.85
C ASN A 158 -6.48 3.54 -8.96
N PHE A 159 -5.56 3.20 -8.07
CA PHE A 159 -4.16 3.59 -8.18
C PHE A 159 -3.30 2.41 -8.63
N LEU A 160 -3.08 2.31 -9.94
CA LEU A 160 -2.10 1.41 -10.54
C LEU A 160 -0.91 2.24 -11.00
N GLY A 161 0.29 1.89 -10.53
CA GLY A 161 1.51 2.60 -10.91
C GLY A 161 2.07 2.10 -12.23
N ASP A 162 2.35 3.02 -13.15
CA ASP A 162 3.15 2.71 -14.33
C ASP A 162 4.63 3.01 -14.07
N TYR A 163 5.40 1.97 -13.79
CA TYR A 163 6.85 2.04 -13.57
C TYR A 163 7.67 1.71 -14.82
N SER A 164 7.07 1.69 -15.99
CA SER A 164 7.72 1.29 -17.26
C SER A 164 8.98 2.11 -17.57
N LYS A 165 9.01 3.40 -17.24
CA LYS A 165 10.20 4.26 -17.36
C LYS A 165 11.35 3.74 -16.49
N ALA A 166 11.07 3.48 -15.23
CA ALA A 166 12.06 2.97 -14.27
C ALA A 166 12.58 1.61 -14.72
N LYS A 167 11.70 0.69 -15.08
CA LYS A 167 12.05 -0.64 -15.61
C LYS A 167 12.95 -0.57 -16.84
N LYS A 168 12.67 0.35 -17.78
CA LYS A 168 13.47 0.53 -18.99
C LYS A 168 14.86 1.10 -18.69
N VAL A 169 14.93 2.09 -17.79
CA VAL A 169 16.19 2.77 -17.46
C VAL A 169 17.13 1.88 -16.65
N TRP A 170 16.58 1.01 -15.80
CA TRP A 170 17.35 0.12 -14.93
C TRP A 170 17.54 -1.28 -15.50
N ASP A 171 17.20 -1.48 -16.76
CA ASP A 171 17.36 -2.74 -17.52
C ASP A 171 16.76 -3.97 -16.79
N GLY A 172 15.63 -3.75 -16.12
CA GLY A 172 14.92 -4.78 -15.37
C GLY A 172 15.63 -5.27 -14.09
N SER A 173 16.69 -4.57 -13.64
CA SER A 173 17.49 -4.95 -12.46
C SER A 173 16.71 -4.88 -11.15
N LEU A 174 15.63 -4.10 -11.09
CA LEU A 174 14.77 -3.98 -9.92
C LEU A 174 13.39 -4.58 -10.21
N LYS A 175 12.97 -5.50 -9.33
CA LYS A 175 11.59 -6.00 -9.29
C LYS A 175 10.96 -5.52 -8.00
N LEU A 176 9.94 -4.69 -8.12
CA LEU A 176 9.12 -4.27 -6.99
C LEU A 176 8.01 -5.32 -6.80
N ASN A 177 7.98 -5.96 -5.66
CA ASN A 177 7.00 -7.00 -5.35
C ASN A 177 6.31 -6.71 -4.02
N LEU A 178 5.08 -7.16 -3.89
CA LEU A 178 4.44 -7.32 -2.58
C LEU A 178 4.86 -8.68 -2.03
N LYS A 179 5.64 -8.68 -0.95
CA LYS A 179 5.92 -9.89 -0.17
C LYS A 179 4.96 -9.89 1.02
N ILE A 180 3.95 -10.73 0.96
CA ILE A 180 3.01 -10.98 2.06
C ILE A 180 3.52 -12.11 2.92
#